data_0278ca2c6f79f5394131b974cc37eba6
#
_entry.id   0278ca2c6f79f5394131b974cc37eba6
#
_cell.length_a   1.000
_cell.length_b   1.000
_cell.length_c   1.000
_cell.angle_alpha   90.00
_cell.angle_beta   90.00
_cell.angle_gamma   90.00
#
_symmetry.space_group_name_H-M   'P 1'
#
loop_
_entity.id
_entity.type
_entity.pdbx_description
1 polymer ?
#
loop_
_entity_poly.entity_id
_entity_poly.type
_entity_poly.pdbx_seq_one_letter_code
_entity_poly.pdbx_strand_id
1 'polypeptide(L)'
;MIQRTRDSLESITQNYNSDGSQSSKDPHKFDRLAVLESLVDDKVDEQLAIKTEILGVISQVNDRRYRILLTEYYLDMKTWEQIAVDMNYSYMHVTRLHGYALKEVQKLISEKML
;
A
#
# COMPACT_ATOMS: atom_id res chain seq x y z
N MET A 1 -5.94 2.63 3.43
CA MET A 1 -4.92 3.46 2.77
C MET A 1 -5.39 4.14 1.50
N ILE A 2 -6.07 3.42 0.64
CA ILE A 2 -6.63 3.97 -0.60
C ILE A 2 -7.66 5.05 -0.29
N GLN A 3 -8.54 4.80 0.68
CA GLN A 3 -9.52 5.76 1.14
C GLN A 3 -8.89 7.02 1.76
N ARG A 4 -7.79 6.86 2.50
CA ARG A 4 -7.11 8.00 3.12
C ARG A 4 -6.58 9.00 2.09
N THR A 5 -6.09 8.51 0.96
CA THR A 5 -5.60 9.38 -0.12
C THR A 5 -6.75 10.20 -0.69
N ARG A 6 -7.90 9.59 -0.91
CA ARG A 6 -9.10 10.30 -1.39
C ARG A 6 -9.61 11.30 -0.36
N ASP A 7 -9.70 10.90 0.89
CA ASP A 7 -10.15 11.78 1.97
C ASP A 7 -9.24 13.00 2.10
N SER A 8 -7.92 12.81 2.01
CA SER A 8 -6.97 13.91 2.05
C SER A 8 -7.15 14.85 0.87
N LEU A 9 -7.39 14.29 -0.31
CA LEU A 9 -7.61 15.09 -1.51
C LEU A 9 -8.93 15.87 -1.40
N GLU A 10 -9.98 15.25 -0.91
CA GLU A 10 -11.26 15.91 -0.67
C GLU A 10 -11.13 17.03 0.35
N SER A 11 -10.39 16.81 1.44
CA SER A 11 -10.14 17.85 2.44
C SER A 11 -9.39 19.03 1.86
N ILE A 12 -8.38 18.80 1.05
CA ILE A 12 -7.63 19.85 0.36
C ILE A 12 -8.55 20.60 -0.59
N THR A 13 -9.39 19.87 -1.33
CA THR A 13 -10.34 20.46 -2.25
C THR A 13 -11.37 21.31 -1.53
N GLN A 14 -11.89 20.85 -0.39
CA GLN A 14 -12.84 21.62 0.42
C GLN A 14 -12.22 22.88 0.98
N ASN A 15 -10.98 22.82 1.47
CA ASN A 15 -10.25 23.99 1.95
C ASN A 15 -10.02 25.00 0.84
N TYR A 16 -9.66 24.52 -0.34
CA TYR A 16 -9.50 25.36 -1.51
C TYR A 16 -10.81 26.05 -1.87
N ASN A 17 -11.92 25.32 -1.83
CA ASN A 17 -13.24 25.87 -2.14
C ASN A 17 -13.69 26.90 -1.10
N SER A 18 -13.34 26.72 0.17
CA SER A 18 -13.70 27.68 1.21
C SER A 18 -12.95 28.99 1.09
N ASP A 19 -11.70 28.95 0.61
CA ASP A 19 -10.90 30.16 0.37
C ASP A 19 -11.29 30.86 -0.92
N GLY A 20 -12.02 30.19 -1.77
CA GLY A 20 -12.22 30.61 -3.13
C GLY A 20 -13.61 31.02 -3.49
N SER A 21 -14.28 31.84 -2.68
CA SER A 21 -15.58 32.38 -3.07
C SER A 21 -15.54 33.14 -4.39
N GLN A 22 -14.37 33.65 -4.77
CA GLN A 22 -14.15 34.33 -6.05
C GLN A 22 -13.78 33.41 -7.17
N SER A 23 -13.24 32.20 -6.87
CA SER A 23 -12.82 31.24 -7.88
C SER A 23 -13.98 30.41 -8.42
N SER A 24 -15.19 30.57 -7.88
CA SER A 24 -16.38 29.86 -8.36
C SER A 24 -16.72 30.20 -9.83
N LYS A 25 -16.12 31.25 -10.37
CA LYS A 25 -16.31 31.68 -11.77
C LYS A 25 -15.25 31.17 -12.72
N ASP A 26 -14.26 30.38 -12.23
CA ASP A 26 -13.24 29.79 -13.07
C ASP A 26 -13.82 28.58 -13.82
N PRO A 27 -13.96 28.65 -15.18
CA PRO A 27 -14.54 27.55 -15.94
C PRO A 27 -13.67 26.29 -15.96
N HIS A 28 -12.40 26.40 -15.58
CA HIS A 28 -11.46 25.27 -15.59
C HIS A 28 -11.35 24.58 -14.23
N LYS A 29 -12.05 25.06 -13.23
CA LYS A 29 -11.97 24.49 -11.87
C LYS A 29 -12.41 23.03 -11.81
N PHE A 30 -13.53 22.71 -12.47
CA PHE A 30 -14.05 21.35 -12.53
C PHE A 30 -13.13 20.43 -13.35
N ASP A 31 -12.52 20.94 -14.41
CA ASP A 31 -11.58 20.19 -15.22
C ASP A 31 -10.32 19.80 -14.41
N ARG A 32 -9.83 20.72 -13.57
CA ARG A 32 -8.69 20.45 -12.69
C ARG A 32 -9.03 19.37 -11.66
N LEU A 33 -10.22 19.45 -11.06
CA LEU A 33 -10.68 18.44 -10.11
C LEU A 33 -10.80 17.06 -10.77
N ALA A 34 -11.38 17.02 -11.97
CA ALA A 34 -11.51 15.77 -12.71
C ALA A 34 -10.15 15.17 -13.03
N VAL A 35 -9.16 15.98 -13.42
CA VAL A 35 -7.79 15.51 -13.66
C VAL A 35 -7.16 14.96 -12.38
N LEU A 36 -7.31 15.67 -11.27
CA LEU A 36 -6.76 15.22 -9.99
C LEU A 36 -7.40 13.91 -9.53
N GLU A 37 -8.71 13.77 -9.67
CA GLU A 37 -9.42 12.54 -9.33
C GLU A 37 -8.96 11.38 -10.22
N SER A 38 -8.79 11.62 -11.51
CA SER A 38 -8.30 10.62 -12.44
C SER A 38 -6.89 10.16 -12.07
N LEU A 39 -5.99 11.10 -11.70
CA LEU A 39 -4.64 10.78 -11.26
C LEU A 39 -4.64 9.95 -9.97
N VAL A 40 -5.53 10.28 -9.02
CA VAL A 40 -5.67 9.51 -7.79
C VAL A 40 -6.17 8.10 -8.10
N ASP A 41 -7.17 7.97 -8.96
CA ASP A 41 -7.72 6.68 -9.35
C ASP A 41 -6.68 5.82 -10.07
N ASP A 42 -5.87 6.40 -10.97
CA ASP A 42 -4.79 5.70 -11.65
C ASP A 42 -3.75 5.16 -10.64
N LYS A 43 -3.38 5.98 -9.65
CA LYS A 43 -2.46 5.55 -8.60
C LYS A 43 -3.05 4.47 -7.71
N VAL A 44 -4.34 4.55 -7.41
CA VAL A 44 -5.04 3.52 -6.64
C VAL A 44 -5.01 2.20 -7.41
N ASP A 45 -5.27 2.22 -8.71
CA ASP A 45 -5.24 1.03 -9.56
C ASP A 45 -3.83 0.44 -9.62
N GLU A 46 -2.80 1.27 -9.74
CA GLU A 46 -1.40 0.84 -9.72
C GLU A 46 -1.05 0.17 -8.40
N GLN A 47 -1.44 0.76 -7.27
CA GLN A 47 -1.20 0.18 -5.96
C GLN A 47 -1.92 -1.15 -5.78
N LEU A 48 -3.13 -1.25 -6.27
CA LEU A 48 -3.91 -2.47 -6.20
C LEU A 48 -3.26 -3.58 -7.02
N ALA A 49 -2.76 -3.27 -8.22
CA ALA A 49 -2.05 -4.20 -9.07
C ALA A 49 -0.77 -4.70 -8.38
N ILE A 50 0.01 -3.81 -7.78
CA ILE A 50 1.22 -4.16 -7.05
C ILE A 50 0.89 -5.07 -5.86
N LYS A 51 -0.13 -4.73 -5.08
CA LYS A 51 -0.57 -5.54 -3.94
C LYS A 51 -1.00 -6.93 -4.38
N THR A 52 -1.68 -7.03 -5.52
CA THR A 52 -2.11 -8.31 -6.08
C THR A 52 -0.90 -9.16 -6.46
N GLU A 53 0.12 -8.56 -7.06
CA GLU A 53 1.36 -9.26 -7.40
C GLU A 53 2.07 -9.74 -6.13
N ILE A 54 2.19 -8.88 -5.13
CA ILE A 54 2.81 -9.23 -3.84
C ILE A 54 2.07 -10.41 -3.20
N LEU A 55 0.75 -10.34 -3.16
CA LEU A 55 -0.07 -11.41 -2.59
C LEU A 55 0.11 -12.71 -3.36
N GLY A 56 0.21 -12.64 -4.69
CA GLY A 56 0.47 -13.80 -5.53
C GLY A 56 1.78 -14.48 -5.21
N VAL A 57 2.84 -13.69 -5.00
CA VAL A 57 4.15 -14.23 -4.62
C VAL A 57 4.11 -14.82 -3.21
N ILE A 58 3.52 -14.10 -2.26
CA ILE A 58 3.41 -14.55 -0.86
C ILE A 58 2.66 -15.87 -0.79
N SER A 59 1.59 -16.03 -1.57
CA SER A 59 0.78 -17.25 -1.54
C SER A 59 1.56 -18.51 -1.96
N GLN A 60 2.67 -18.33 -2.67
CA GLN A 60 3.52 -19.44 -3.09
C GLN A 60 4.59 -19.81 -2.06
N VAL A 61 4.79 -18.98 -1.05
CA VAL A 61 5.73 -19.27 0.04
C VAL A 61 5.17 -20.42 0.88
N ASN A 62 5.96 -21.46 1.09
CA ASN A 62 5.50 -22.67 1.79
C ASN A 62 5.33 -22.46 3.28
N ASP A 63 6.21 -21.70 3.92
CA ASP A 63 6.17 -21.50 5.36
C ASP A 63 5.07 -20.50 5.73
N ARG A 64 4.15 -20.96 6.56
CA ARG A 64 3.02 -20.13 7.02
C ARG A 64 3.47 -18.90 7.79
N ARG A 65 4.53 -19.01 8.60
CA ARG A 65 5.06 -17.88 9.38
C ARG A 65 5.57 -16.79 8.45
N TYR A 66 6.24 -17.18 7.38
CA TYR A 66 6.72 -16.25 6.37
C TYR A 66 5.56 -15.55 5.66
N ARG A 67 4.52 -16.31 5.29
CA ARG A 67 3.33 -15.71 4.66
C ARG A 67 2.66 -14.68 5.56
N ILE A 68 2.48 -15.01 6.82
CA ILE A 68 1.85 -14.10 7.80
C ILE A 68 2.69 -12.84 7.95
N LEU A 69 3.98 -12.98 8.18
CA LEU A 69 4.88 -11.85 8.36
C LEU A 69 4.91 -10.95 7.13
N LEU A 70 5.06 -11.52 5.95
CA LEU A 70 5.12 -10.77 4.71
C LEU A 70 3.80 -10.04 4.43
N THR A 71 2.67 -10.68 4.70
CA THR A 71 1.36 -10.06 4.55
C THR A 71 1.20 -8.88 5.50
N GLU A 72 1.52 -9.04 6.76
CA GLU A 72 1.37 -7.98 7.75
C GLU A 72 2.28 -6.80 7.46
N TYR A 73 3.50 -7.05 7.02
CA TYR A 73 4.44 -5.97 6.77
C TYR A 73 4.17 -5.25 5.44
N TYR A 74 4.00 -6.00 4.35
CA TYR A 74 3.92 -5.40 3.01
C TYR A 74 2.50 -5.03 2.58
N LEU A 75 1.50 -5.76 3.03
CA LEU A 75 0.10 -5.48 2.66
C LEU A 75 -0.63 -4.68 3.73
N ASP A 76 -0.48 -5.06 5.00
CA ASP A 76 -1.16 -4.39 6.11
C ASP A 76 -0.36 -3.20 6.64
N MET A 77 0.89 -3.05 6.23
CA MET A 77 1.77 -1.93 6.58
C MET A 77 1.99 -1.80 8.09
N LYS A 78 2.04 -2.91 8.79
CA LYS A 78 2.29 -2.94 10.23
C LYS A 78 3.77 -2.71 10.53
N THR A 79 4.06 -2.16 11.71
CA THR A 79 5.42 -2.02 12.19
C THR A 79 5.96 -3.37 12.68
N TRP A 80 7.28 -3.47 12.79
CA TRP A 80 7.91 -4.68 13.33
C TRP A 80 7.45 -5.00 14.74
N GLU A 81 7.23 -3.96 15.56
CA GLU A 81 6.73 -4.11 16.93
C GLU A 81 5.33 -4.71 16.95
N GLN A 82 4.45 -4.24 16.07
CA GLN A 82 3.09 -4.77 15.96
C GLN A 82 3.09 -6.21 15.50
N ILE A 83 3.92 -6.53 14.51
CA ILE A 83 4.05 -7.90 14.00
C ILE A 83 4.59 -8.83 15.09
N ALA A 84 5.57 -8.38 15.86
CA ALA A 84 6.12 -9.15 16.97
C ALA A 84 5.03 -9.49 17.99
N VAL A 85 4.20 -8.52 18.34
CA VAL A 85 3.06 -8.75 19.26
C VAL A 85 2.08 -9.75 18.64
N ASP A 86 1.69 -9.55 17.38
CA ASP A 86 0.70 -10.39 16.71
C ASP A 86 1.17 -11.84 16.58
N MET A 87 2.45 -12.04 16.30
CA MET A 87 3.03 -13.38 16.16
C MET A 87 3.52 -13.98 17.46
N ASN A 88 3.50 -13.20 18.54
CA ASN A 88 4.03 -13.60 19.83
C ASN A 88 5.52 -13.95 19.76
N TYR A 89 6.28 -13.15 19.05
CA TYR A 89 7.73 -13.28 18.90
C TYR A 89 8.44 -12.04 19.41
N SER A 90 9.74 -12.14 19.68
CA SER A 90 10.55 -10.97 19.97
C SER A 90 10.79 -10.15 18.69
N TYR A 91 11.11 -8.88 18.86
CA TYR A 91 11.47 -8.00 17.74
C TYR A 91 12.62 -8.59 16.91
N MET A 92 13.66 -9.07 17.57
CA MET A 92 14.81 -9.68 16.90
C MET A 92 14.43 -10.92 16.12
N HIS A 93 13.55 -11.74 16.68
CA HIS A 93 13.06 -12.94 16.00
C HIS A 93 12.31 -12.58 14.72
N VAL A 94 11.44 -11.57 14.79
CA VAL A 94 10.67 -11.12 13.63
C VAL A 94 11.59 -10.60 12.53
N THR A 95 12.58 -9.80 12.86
CA THR A 95 13.51 -9.24 11.87
C THR A 95 14.37 -10.33 11.23
N ARG A 96 14.77 -11.35 11.97
CA ARG A 96 15.47 -12.52 11.40
C ARG A 96 14.55 -13.31 10.49
N LEU A 97 13.33 -13.53 10.91
CA LEU A 97 12.32 -14.25 10.13
C LEU A 97 12.06 -13.53 8.81
N HIS A 98 12.03 -12.21 8.84
CA HIS A 98 11.89 -11.39 7.63
C HIS A 98 13.03 -11.68 6.63
N GLY A 99 14.26 -11.75 7.11
CA GLY A 99 15.40 -12.09 6.27
C GLY A 99 15.26 -13.45 5.59
N TYR A 100 14.84 -14.45 6.35
CA TYR A 100 14.59 -15.78 5.81
C TYR A 100 13.43 -15.81 4.82
N ALA A 101 12.36 -15.09 5.13
CA ALA A 101 11.21 -14.98 4.24
C ALA A 101 11.59 -14.35 2.90
N LEU A 102 12.41 -13.30 2.93
CA LEU A 102 12.88 -12.65 1.70
C LEU A 102 13.77 -13.58 0.86
N LYS A 103 14.58 -14.40 1.48
CA LYS A 103 15.38 -15.41 0.76
C LYS A 103 14.48 -16.41 0.04
N GLU A 104 13.41 -16.82 0.69
CA GLU A 104 12.44 -17.75 0.09
C GLU A 104 11.74 -17.10 -1.09
N VAL A 105 11.32 -15.83 -0.96
CA VAL A 105 10.72 -15.06 -2.05
C VAL A 105 11.69 -14.92 -3.22
N GLN A 106 12.96 -14.61 -2.94
CA GLN A 106 13.98 -14.48 -3.97
C GLN A 106 14.18 -15.78 -4.75
N LYS A 107 14.15 -16.88 -4.05
CA LYS A 107 14.22 -18.23 -4.66
C LYS A 107 13.06 -18.47 -5.63
N LEU A 108 11.84 -18.15 -5.19
CA LEU A 108 10.64 -18.30 -6.01
C LEU A 108 10.69 -17.44 -7.27
N ILE A 109 11.14 -16.20 -7.14
CA ILE A 109 11.28 -15.29 -8.27
C ILE A 109 12.33 -15.80 -9.26
N SER A 110 13.46 -16.28 -8.76
CA SER A 110 14.53 -16.84 -9.59
C SER A 110 14.06 -18.07 -10.36
N GLU A 111 13.31 -18.95 -9.75
CA GLU A 111 12.74 -20.13 -10.39
C GLU A 111 11.79 -19.77 -11.53
N LYS A 112 11.00 -18.70 -11.34
CA LYS A 112 10.06 -18.25 -12.37
C LYS A 112 10.73 -17.57 -13.56
N MET A 113 11.91 -17.00 -13.37
CA MET A 113 12.65 -16.33 -14.43
C MET A 113 13.46 -17.31 -15.30
N LEU A 114 13.54 -18.54 -14.89
CA LEU A 114 14.19 -19.62 -15.63
C LEU A 114 13.16 -20.38 -16.44
#